data_f6476c958e1afa2d6b3d4df9e2e8fd1b
#
_entry.id   f6476c958e1afa2d6b3d4df9e2e8fd1b
#
_cell.length_a   1.000
_cell.length_b   1.000
_cell.length_c   1.000
_cell.angle_alpha   90.00
_cell.angle_beta   90.00
_cell.angle_gamma   90.00
#
_symmetry.space_group_name_H-M   'P 1'
#
loop_
_entity.id
_entity.type
_entity.pdbx_description
1 polymer ?
#
loop_
_entity_poly.entity_id
_entity_poly.type
_entity_poly.pdbx_seq_one_letter_code
_entity_poly.pdbx_strand_id
1 'polypeptide(L)'
;MDFIEGLPKVGGKSVILTVVDRFSKYAHFIALGHPYTASFIARAFFEGIVRLHGFPVSIVSDRDPVFTSHMWRDLFKMVGVKLCMSTAFHPQTNGQSEVVNKVIAMYLRCVTGDRPRAWVDWLSWAEYCYNTSFHTALRTTPFEVAYGRPPPPLLPYTSGTARTEAADALLRSRDDILAEVRQRLLQAQELSKRYYDADHRPLEFAVGDWVWLRLLNRTTQSLEPGARKKLGPRYAGPFRVMERIGSVAYRL
;
A
#
# COMPACT_ATOMS: atom_id res chain seq x y z
N MET A 1 -6.12 -1.47 -10.16
CA MET A 1 -5.61 -0.13 -10.54
C MET A 1 -6.44 0.92 -9.81
N ASP A 2 -5.81 2.04 -9.45
CA ASP A 2 -6.45 3.09 -8.66
C ASP A 2 -5.62 4.39 -8.77
N PHE A 3 -6.18 5.54 -8.38
CA PHE A 3 -5.48 6.82 -8.35
C PHE A 3 -5.27 7.31 -6.93
N ILE A 4 -4.11 7.94 -6.67
CA ILE A 4 -3.88 8.78 -5.50
C ILE A 4 -3.91 10.22 -5.97
N GLU A 5 -4.96 10.93 -5.59
CA GLU A 5 -5.19 12.32 -5.95
C GLU A 5 -4.88 13.28 -4.79
N GLY A 6 -4.95 14.59 -5.05
CA GLY A 6 -4.76 15.61 -4.03
C GLY A 6 -3.30 15.85 -3.64
N LEU A 7 -2.35 15.37 -4.43
CA LEU A 7 -0.91 15.61 -4.19
C LEU A 7 -0.52 17.04 -4.63
N PRO A 8 0.49 17.64 -3.98
CA PRO A 8 1.03 18.92 -4.40
C PRO A 8 1.52 18.88 -5.85
N LYS A 9 1.13 19.89 -6.65
CA LYS A 9 1.56 19.95 -8.05
C LYS A 9 3.06 20.24 -8.16
N VAL A 10 3.79 19.36 -8.86
CA VAL A 10 5.24 19.44 -9.06
C VAL A 10 5.58 19.04 -10.49
N GLY A 11 6.20 19.91 -11.26
CA GLY A 11 6.56 19.64 -12.65
C GLY A 11 5.37 19.19 -13.52
N GLY A 12 4.18 19.75 -13.27
CA GLY A 12 2.94 19.37 -13.93
C GLY A 12 2.24 18.11 -13.37
N LYS A 13 2.87 17.38 -12.46
CA LYS A 13 2.37 16.12 -11.86
C LYS A 13 1.66 16.40 -10.54
N SER A 14 0.52 15.75 -10.28
CA SER A 14 -0.29 15.91 -9.06
C SER A 14 -1.10 14.67 -8.69
N VAL A 15 -0.94 13.57 -9.43
CA VAL A 15 -1.66 12.31 -9.24
C VAL A 15 -0.69 11.15 -9.40
N ILE A 16 -0.90 10.05 -8.69
CA ILE A 16 -0.19 8.80 -8.90
C ILE A 16 -1.19 7.75 -9.40
N LEU A 17 -0.90 7.14 -10.54
CA LEU A 17 -1.56 5.90 -10.96
C LEU A 17 -0.88 4.73 -10.27
N THR A 18 -1.63 4.01 -9.47
CA THR A 18 -1.21 2.79 -8.78
C THR A 18 -1.67 1.57 -9.57
N VAL A 19 -0.74 0.71 -9.94
CA VAL A 19 -1.01 -0.57 -10.60
C VAL A 19 -0.40 -1.69 -9.77
N VAL A 20 -1.22 -2.64 -9.33
CA VAL A 20 -0.77 -3.75 -8.45
C VAL A 20 -1.10 -5.07 -9.11
N ASP A 21 -0.12 -5.94 -9.24
CA ASP A 21 -0.37 -7.33 -9.60
C ASP A 21 -1.03 -8.06 -8.41
N ARG A 22 -2.18 -8.67 -8.67
CA ARG A 22 -2.99 -9.29 -7.62
C ARG A 22 -2.35 -10.53 -7.02
N PHE A 23 -1.52 -11.21 -7.78
CA PHE A 23 -0.85 -12.44 -7.35
C PHE A 23 0.42 -12.11 -6.55
N SER A 24 1.39 -11.47 -7.19
CA SER A 24 2.71 -11.17 -6.60
C SER A 24 2.68 -10.00 -5.62
N LYS A 25 1.63 -9.17 -5.62
CA LYS A 25 1.54 -7.86 -4.94
C LYS A 25 2.57 -6.85 -5.45
N TYR A 26 3.30 -7.17 -6.51
CA TYR A 26 4.22 -6.23 -7.13
C TYR A 26 3.46 -5.01 -7.63
N ALA A 27 3.97 -3.83 -7.34
CA ALA A 27 3.27 -2.58 -7.62
C ALA A 27 4.13 -1.62 -8.41
N HIS A 28 3.47 -0.83 -9.26
CA HIS A 28 4.05 0.30 -9.97
C HIS A 28 3.31 1.58 -9.64
N PHE A 29 4.05 2.68 -9.50
CA PHE A 29 3.54 4.01 -9.18
C PHE A 29 3.97 5.00 -10.24
N ILE A 30 3.01 5.49 -11.03
CA ILE A 30 3.28 6.37 -12.16
C ILE A 30 2.77 7.77 -11.83
N ALA A 31 3.68 8.74 -11.76
CA ALA A 31 3.34 10.14 -11.51
C ALA A 31 2.74 10.80 -12.75
N LEU A 32 1.54 11.34 -12.64
CA LEU A 32 0.74 11.91 -13.74
C LEU A 32 0.34 13.34 -13.46
N GLY A 33 0.10 14.10 -14.54
CA GLY A 33 -0.50 15.42 -14.48
C GLY A 33 -2.02 15.35 -14.48
N HIS A 34 -2.66 16.29 -13.82
CA HIS A 34 -4.11 16.50 -13.87
C HIS A 34 -4.39 17.85 -14.55
N PRO A 35 -5.38 17.94 -15.46
CA PRO A 35 -6.31 16.90 -15.91
C PRO A 35 -5.64 15.86 -16.84
N TYR A 36 -6.14 14.63 -16.81
CA TYR A 36 -5.68 13.55 -17.67
C TYR A 36 -6.84 12.95 -18.48
N THR A 37 -6.53 12.40 -19.66
CA THR A 37 -7.48 11.75 -20.55
C THR A 37 -7.29 10.23 -20.53
N ALA A 38 -8.29 9.48 -20.95
CA ALA A 38 -8.20 8.03 -21.07
C ALA A 38 -7.03 7.58 -21.98
N SER A 39 -6.76 8.32 -23.09
CA SER A 39 -5.64 8.04 -23.98
C SER A 39 -4.28 8.26 -23.32
N PHE A 40 -4.17 9.30 -22.50
CA PHE A 40 -2.95 9.57 -21.75
C PHE A 40 -2.68 8.47 -20.70
N ILE A 41 -3.71 8.04 -19.97
CA ILE A 41 -3.59 6.94 -19.00
C ILE A 41 -3.27 5.61 -19.69
N ALA A 42 -3.92 5.32 -20.83
CA ALA A 42 -3.61 4.12 -21.60
C ALA A 42 -2.16 4.08 -22.06
N ARG A 43 -1.62 5.22 -22.51
CA ARG A 43 -0.21 5.34 -22.89
C ARG A 43 0.71 5.12 -21.68
N ALA A 44 0.43 5.77 -20.56
CA ALA A 44 1.21 5.60 -19.31
C ALA A 44 1.19 4.14 -18.84
N PHE A 45 0.04 3.47 -18.94
CA PHE A 45 -0.10 2.04 -18.61
C PHE A 45 0.72 1.18 -19.57
N PHE A 46 0.68 1.46 -20.87
CA PHE A 46 1.48 0.73 -21.86
C PHE A 46 2.98 0.89 -21.59
N GLU A 47 3.45 2.13 -21.44
CA GLU A 47 4.87 2.43 -21.24
C GLU A 47 5.41 1.91 -19.89
N GLY A 48 4.61 2.01 -18.83
CA GLY A 48 5.02 1.62 -17.47
C GLY A 48 4.77 0.16 -17.12
N ILE A 49 3.76 -0.48 -17.70
CA ILE A 49 3.32 -1.83 -17.32
C ILE A 49 3.47 -2.82 -18.48
N VAL A 50 2.76 -2.56 -19.58
CA VAL A 50 2.69 -3.53 -20.70
C VAL A 50 4.06 -3.79 -21.28
N ARG A 51 4.88 -2.76 -21.45
CA ARG A 51 6.26 -2.88 -21.93
C ARG A 51 7.13 -3.79 -21.05
N LEU A 52 6.86 -3.85 -19.75
CA LEU A 52 7.65 -4.63 -18.79
C LEU A 52 7.11 -6.05 -18.57
N HIS A 53 5.79 -6.20 -18.58
CA HIS A 53 5.13 -7.42 -18.12
C HIS A 53 4.17 -8.03 -19.16
N GLY A 54 3.96 -7.38 -20.30
CA GLY A 54 2.96 -7.77 -21.27
C GLY A 54 1.54 -7.35 -20.86
N PHE A 55 0.56 -7.73 -21.67
CA PHE A 55 -0.85 -7.47 -21.35
C PHE A 55 -1.34 -8.40 -20.25
N PRO A 56 -2.04 -7.86 -19.23
CA PRO A 56 -2.63 -8.69 -18.19
C PRO A 56 -3.84 -9.46 -18.72
N VAL A 57 -4.18 -10.57 -18.10
CA VAL A 57 -5.41 -11.32 -18.41
C VAL A 57 -6.67 -10.52 -18.04
N SER A 58 -6.60 -9.77 -16.95
CA SER A 58 -7.70 -8.92 -16.49
C SER A 58 -7.19 -7.70 -15.74
N ILE A 59 -7.99 -6.63 -15.81
CA ILE A 59 -7.76 -5.39 -15.06
C ILE A 59 -8.94 -5.18 -14.12
N VAL A 60 -8.66 -5.00 -12.84
CA VAL A 60 -9.64 -4.59 -11.82
C VAL A 60 -9.39 -3.12 -11.51
N SER A 61 -10.43 -2.29 -11.61
CA SER A 61 -10.38 -0.87 -11.28
C SER A 61 -11.67 -0.42 -10.60
N ASP A 62 -11.65 0.77 -10.02
CA ASP A 62 -12.84 1.48 -9.64
C ASP A 62 -13.63 2.00 -10.85
N ARG A 63 -14.66 2.82 -10.60
CA ARG A 63 -15.50 3.43 -11.65
C ARG A 63 -15.05 4.84 -12.01
N ASP A 64 -13.76 5.12 -11.95
CA ASP A 64 -13.25 6.39 -12.45
C ASP A 64 -13.69 6.61 -13.91
N PRO A 65 -14.03 7.84 -14.31
CA PRO A 65 -14.45 8.19 -15.68
C PRO A 65 -13.48 7.71 -16.77
N VAL A 66 -12.19 7.66 -16.48
CA VAL A 66 -11.17 7.14 -17.40
C VAL A 66 -11.40 5.67 -17.69
N PHE A 67 -11.55 4.84 -16.65
CA PHE A 67 -11.71 3.39 -16.79
C PHE A 67 -13.07 2.98 -17.32
N THR A 68 -14.09 3.85 -17.16
CA THR A 68 -15.43 3.65 -17.72
C THR A 68 -15.59 4.18 -19.13
N SER A 69 -14.61 4.89 -19.69
CA SER A 69 -14.67 5.49 -21.04
C SER A 69 -14.76 4.42 -22.14
N HIS A 70 -15.41 4.75 -23.25
CA HIS A 70 -15.48 3.89 -24.43
C HIS A 70 -14.09 3.57 -24.98
N MET A 71 -13.23 4.59 -25.07
CA MET A 71 -11.85 4.46 -25.54
C MET A 71 -11.07 3.39 -24.74
N TRP A 72 -11.14 3.43 -23.41
CA TRP A 72 -10.50 2.45 -22.54
C TRP A 72 -11.03 1.04 -22.76
N ARG A 73 -12.36 0.89 -22.84
CA ARG A 73 -12.99 -0.40 -23.07
C ARG A 73 -12.62 -1.00 -24.42
N ASP A 74 -12.69 -0.20 -25.49
CA ASP A 74 -12.39 -0.67 -26.85
C ASP A 74 -10.92 -1.08 -26.98
N LEU A 75 -10.00 -0.28 -26.44
CA LEU A 75 -8.59 -0.59 -26.46
C LEU A 75 -8.28 -1.95 -25.82
N PHE A 76 -8.77 -2.20 -24.61
CA PHE A 76 -8.48 -3.45 -23.91
C PHE A 76 -9.29 -4.64 -24.45
N LYS A 77 -10.46 -4.41 -25.02
CA LYS A 77 -11.23 -5.43 -25.72
C LYS A 77 -10.49 -5.95 -26.97
N MET A 78 -9.86 -5.05 -27.72
CA MET A 78 -9.07 -5.42 -28.93
C MET A 78 -7.88 -6.33 -28.61
N VAL A 79 -7.29 -6.21 -27.45
CA VAL A 79 -6.17 -7.05 -27.00
C VAL A 79 -6.59 -8.21 -26.09
N GLY A 80 -7.90 -8.47 -25.96
CA GLY A 80 -8.46 -9.61 -25.21
C GLY A 80 -8.37 -9.49 -23.69
N VAL A 81 -8.11 -8.31 -23.14
CA VAL A 81 -8.04 -8.08 -21.70
C VAL A 81 -9.44 -7.93 -21.10
N LYS A 82 -9.74 -8.71 -20.05
CA LYS A 82 -11.01 -8.62 -19.34
C LYS A 82 -11.01 -7.44 -18.36
N LEU A 83 -11.90 -6.47 -18.55
CA LEU A 83 -12.10 -5.36 -17.61
C LEU A 83 -13.13 -5.77 -16.53
N CYS A 84 -12.73 -5.68 -15.27
CA CYS A 84 -13.55 -5.98 -14.10
C CYS A 84 -13.67 -4.71 -13.24
N MET A 85 -14.85 -4.10 -13.25
CA MET A 85 -15.09 -2.91 -12.43
C MET A 85 -15.61 -3.27 -11.05
N SER A 86 -15.15 -2.58 -10.01
CA SER A 86 -15.72 -2.72 -8.68
C SER A 86 -17.19 -2.26 -8.70
N THR A 87 -18.04 -2.96 -7.95
CA THR A 87 -19.44 -2.53 -7.78
C THR A 87 -19.52 -1.49 -6.66
N ALA A 88 -20.45 -0.55 -6.75
CA ALA A 88 -20.66 0.51 -5.77
C ALA A 88 -20.90 0.00 -4.33
N PHE A 89 -21.35 -1.26 -4.20
CA PHE A 89 -21.69 -1.90 -2.92
C PHE A 89 -20.63 -2.91 -2.41
N HIS A 90 -19.58 -3.18 -3.20
CA HIS A 90 -18.47 -4.08 -2.82
C HIS A 90 -17.11 -3.44 -3.11
N PRO A 91 -16.71 -2.42 -2.35
CA PRO A 91 -15.39 -1.79 -2.49
C PRO A 91 -14.24 -2.77 -2.22
N GLN A 92 -14.51 -3.89 -1.57
CA GLN A 92 -13.54 -4.97 -1.33
C GLN A 92 -12.90 -5.53 -2.61
N THR A 93 -13.52 -5.34 -3.77
CA THR A 93 -12.95 -5.79 -5.07
C THR A 93 -11.67 -5.03 -5.43
N ASN A 94 -11.56 -3.76 -5.00
CA ASN A 94 -10.37 -2.90 -5.17
C ASN A 94 -9.54 -2.75 -3.89
N GLY A 95 -9.85 -3.49 -2.83
CA GLY A 95 -9.23 -3.35 -1.52
C GLY A 95 -7.70 -3.50 -1.51
N GLN A 96 -7.12 -4.21 -2.48
CA GLN A 96 -5.67 -4.32 -2.59
C GLN A 96 -5.03 -2.98 -2.99
N SER A 97 -5.56 -2.31 -4.00
CA SER A 97 -5.06 -1.00 -4.44
C SER A 97 -5.22 0.05 -3.34
N GLU A 98 -6.34 0.04 -2.62
CA GLU A 98 -6.56 0.95 -1.49
C GLU A 98 -5.54 0.77 -0.37
N VAL A 99 -5.22 -0.49 -0.01
CA VAL A 99 -4.19 -0.79 1.00
C VAL A 99 -2.83 -0.28 0.54
N VAL A 100 -2.46 -0.56 -0.71
CA VAL A 100 -1.20 -0.09 -1.30
C VAL A 100 -1.15 1.44 -1.32
N ASN A 101 -2.23 2.10 -1.72
CA ASN A 101 -2.33 3.56 -1.72
C ASN A 101 -2.10 4.17 -0.32
N LYS A 102 -2.64 3.54 0.73
CA LYS A 102 -2.40 3.97 2.12
C LYS A 102 -0.95 3.82 2.51
N VAL A 103 -0.31 2.69 2.15
CA VAL A 103 1.10 2.42 2.45
C VAL A 103 2.00 3.45 1.74
N ILE A 104 1.77 3.70 0.45
CA ILE A 104 2.57 4.66 -0.32
C ILE A 104 2.37 6.09 0.16
N ALA A 105 1.14 6.49 0.45
CA ALA A 105 0.86 7.82 1.00
C ALA A 105 1.55 8.01 2.37
N MET A 106 1.56 6.98 3.21
CA MET A 106 2.29 7.00 4.48
C MET A 106 3.80 7.11 4.27
N TYR A 107 4.37 6.29 3.38
CA TYR A 107 5.79 6.33 3.04
C TYR A 107 6.19 7.73 2.52
N LEU A 108 5.48 8.24 1.52
CA LEU A 108 5.77 9.57 0.95
C LEU A 108 5.68 10.66 2.03
N ARG A 109 4.68 10.62 2.91
CA ARG A 109 4.57 11.56 4.02
C ARG A 109 5.76 11.51 4.97
N CYS A 110 6.26 10.30 5.27
CA CYS A 110 7.42 10.12 6.13
C CYS A 110 8.69 10.68 5.48
N VAL A 111 8.94 10.38 4.20
CA VAL A 111 10.19 10.77 3.53
C VAL A 111 10.21 12.22 3.07
N THR A 112 9.08 12.80 2.72
CA THR A 112 9.00 14.22 2.34
C THR A 112 9.02 15.16 3.54
N GLY A 113 8.50 14.73 4.71
CA GLY A 113 8.44 15.54 5.91
C GLY A 113 7.87 16.94 5.64
N ASP A 114 8.68 17.97 5.89
CA ASP A 114 8.30 19.38 5.68
C ASP A 114 8.35 19.83 4.21
N ARG A 115 8.74 18.96 3.29
CA ARG A 115 8.87 19.24 1.85
C ARG A 115 7.91 18.40 1.01
N PRO A 116 6.58 18.52 1.16
CA PRO A 116 5.62 17.66 0.47
C PRO A 116 5.71 17.74 -1.06
N ARG A 117 6.28 18.81 -1.61
CA ARG A 117 6.54 18.94 -3.06
C ARG A 117 7.66 18.05 -3.58
N ALA A 118 8.47 17.44 -2.73
CA ALA A 118 9.51 16.50 -3.17
C ALA A 118 8.97 15.09 -3.47
N TRP A 119 7.66 14.85 -3.36
CA TRP A 119 7.07 13.52 -3.51
C TRP A 119 7.39 12.81 -4.84
N VAL A 120 7.57 13.57 -5.92
CA VAL A 120 7.91 13.01 -7.25
C VAL A 120 9.30 12.37 -7.22
N ASP A 121 10.26 13.00 -6.56
CA ASP A 121 11.65 12.53 -6.47
C ASP A 121 11.75 11.24 -5.63
N TRP A 122 10.86 11.11 -4.65
CA TRP A 122 10.78 9.96 -3.75
C TRP A 122 9.94 8.80 -4.26
N LEU A 123 9.19 8.99 -5.35
CA LEU A 123 8.24 7.98 -5.83
C LEU A 123 8.92 6.67 -6.25
N SER A 124 10.05 6.75 -6.95
CA SER A 124 10.83 5.57 -7.35
C SER A 124 11.38 4.81 -6.15
N TRP A 125 11.78 5.53 -5.10
CA TRP A 125 12.21 4.92 -3.85
C TRP A 125 11.06 4.26 -3.10
N ALA A 126 9.88 4.87 -3.12
CA ALA A 126 8.67 4.30 -2.55
C ALA A 126 8.31 2.97 -3.25
N GLU A 127 8.39 2.93 -4.57
CA GLU A 127 8.18 1.72 -5.38
C GLU A 127 9.21 0.63 -5.04
N TYR A 128 10.48 1.00 -5.01
CA TYR A 128 11.54 0.06 -4.65
C TYR A 128 11.33 -0.50 -3.24
N CYS A 129 11.12 0.37 -2.24
CA CYS A 129 10.90 -0.07 -0.86
C CYS A 129 9.67 -0.95 -0.72
N TYR A 130 8.57 -0.62 -1.37
CA TYR A 130 7.35 -1.44 -1.32
C TYR A 130 7.61 -2.83 -1.89
N ASN A 131 8.19 -2.92 -3.08
CA ASN A 131 8.39 -4.18 -3.78
C ASN A 131 9.46 -5.08 -3.13
N THR A 132 10.41 -4.50 -2.40
CA THR A 132 11.50 -5.24 -1.73
C THR A 132 11.25 -5.46 -0.24
N SER A 133 10.16 -4.91 0.33
CA SER A 133 9.79 -5.15 1.72
C SER A 133 9.06 -6.47 1.90
N PHE A 134 9.23 -7.08 3.08
CA PHE A 134 8.52 -8.30 3.44
C PHE A 134 7.01 -8.07 3.51
N HIS A 135 6.27 -8.90 2.80
CA HIS A 135 4.81 -8.84 2.76
C HIS A 135 4.21 -10.04 3.51
N THR A 136 3.47 -9.79 4.58
CA THR A 136 2.96 -10.81 5.50
C THR A 136 2.11 -11.89 4.79
N ALA A 137 1.25 -11.48 3.85
CA ALA A 137 0.41 -12.43 3.12
C ALA A 137 1.18 -13.30 2.12
N LEU A 138 2.33 -12.84 1.63
CA LEU A 138 3.20 -13.59 0.73
C LEU A 138 4.24 -14.40 1.50
N ARG A 139 4.54 -14.03 2.74
CA ARG A 139 5.68 -14.51 3.56
C ARG A 139 7.03 -14.32 2.88
N THR A 140 7.12 -13.37 1.97
CA THR A 140 8.31 -12.97 1.23
C THR A 140 8.10 -11.58 0.63
N THR A 141 8.98 -11.11 -0.25
CA THR A 141 8.84 -9.82 -0.91
C THR A 141 8.05 -9.95 -2.22
N PRO A 142 7.29 -8.91 -2.64
CA PRO A 142 6.68 -8.87 -3.96
C PRO A 142 7.68 -9.07 -5.10
N PHE A 143 8.89 -8.52 -4.95
CA PHE A 143 9.99 -8.69 -5.90
C PHE A 143 10.36 -10.16 -6.11
N GLU A 144 10.50 -10.90 -5.00
CA GLU A 144 10.88 -12.31 -5.06
C GLU A 144 9.81 -13.18 -5.71
N VAL A 145 8.53 -12.88 -5.46
CA VAL A 145 7.41 -13.56 -6.12
C VAL A 145 7.37 -13.25 -7.62
N ALA A 146 7.65 -11.99 -8.02
CA ALA A 146 7.60 -11.57 -9.42
C ALA A 146 8.80 -12.09 -10.24
N TYR A 147 10.00 -12.13 -9.66
CA TYR A 147 11.24 -12.45 -10.39
C TYR A 147 11.88 -13.79 -10.01
N GLY A 148 11.35 -14.53 -9.04
CA GLY A 148 11.85 -15.82 -8.60
C GLY A 148 13.21 -15.79 -7.90
N ARG A 149 13.68 -14.60 -7.52
CA ARG A 149 14.97 -14.38 -6.83
C ARG A 149 14.85 -13.23 -5.82
N PRO A 150 15.64 -13.24 -4.74
CA PRO A 150 15.66 -12.13 -3.81
C PRO A 150 16.12 -10.84 -4.50
N PRO A 151 15.65 -9.65 -4.03
CA PRO A 151 16.14 -8.39 -4.55
C PRO A 151 17.65 -8.27 -4.33
N PRO A 152 18.40 -7.70 -5.28
CA PRO A 152 19.82 -7.46 -5.10
C PRO A 152 20.06 -6.61 -3.84
N PRO A 153 21.00 -6.99 -2.95
CA PRO A 153 21.30 -6.19 -1.78
C PRO A 153 21.89 -4.83 -2.18
N LEU A 154 21.44 -3.78 -1.52
CA LEU A 154 22.07 -2.47 -1.63
C LEU A 154 23.33 -2.48 -0.77
N LEU A 155 24.46 -2.70 -1.41
CA LEU A 155 25.75 -2.67 -0.72
C LEU A 155 26.13 -1.22 -0.37
N PRO A 156 26.62 -0.98 0.86
CA PRO A 156 27.15 0.32 1.23
C PRO A 156 28.29 0.71 0.29
N TYR A 157 28.31 1.98 -0.11
CA TYR A 157 29.38 2.46 -0.96
C TYR A 157 30.59 2.90 -0.12
N THR A 158 31.77 2.44 -0.51
CA THR A 158 33.02 2.94 0.05
C THR A 158 33.52 4.10 -0.79
N SER A 159 33.54 5.30 -0.23
CA SER A 159 33.96 6.53 -0.91
C SER A 159 35.35 6.35 -1.55
N GLY A 160 35.49 6.84 -2.78
CA GLY A 160 36.74 6.79 -3.52
C GLY A 160 36.98 5.49 -4.31
N THR A 161 36.03 4.53 -4.29
CA THR A 161 36.15 3.28 -5.10
C THR A 161 35.62 3.42 -6.50
N ALA A 162 34.81 4.45 -6.81
CA ALA A 162 34.31 4.70 -8.15
C ALA A 162 35.41 5.26 -9.06
N ARG A 163 35.37 4.86 -10.34
CA ARG A 163 36.36 5.31 -11.34
C ARG A 163 36.18 6.77 -11.76
N THR A 164 35.00 7.34 -11.56
CA THR A 164 34.67 8.71 -11.95
C THR A 164 34.10 9.47 -10.76
N GLU A 165 34.42 10.76 -10.65
CA GLU A 165 33.89 11.63 -9.59
C GLU A 165 32.37 11.75 -9.63
N ALA A 166 31.77 11.77 -10.82
CA ALA A 166 30.33 11.79 -10.97
C ALA A 166 29.65 10.51 -10.42
N ALA A 167 30.25 9.35 -10.63
CA ALA A 167 29.75 8.09 -10.06
C ALA A 167 29.93 8.05 -8.55
N ASP A 168 31.06 8.55 -8.03
CA ASP A 168 31.31 8.64 -6.60
C ASP A 168 30.29 9.56 -5.91
N ALA A 169 30.00 10.71 -6.49
CA ALA A 169 29.00 11.66 -5.97
C ALA A 169 27.58 11.04 -5.94
N LEU A 170 27.18 10.35 -7.01
CA LEU A 170 25.89 9.68 -7.09
C LEU A 170 25.75 8.55 -6.04
N LEU A 171 26.81 7.75 -5.85
CA LEU A 171 26.79 6.64 -4.91
C LEU A 171 26.78 7.12 -3.44
N ARG A 172 27.49 8.18 -3.14
CA ARG A 172 27.42 8.84 -1.81
C ARG A 172 26.03 9.40 -1.57
N SER A 173 25.49 10.17 -2.53
CA SER A 173 24.12 10.71 -2.42
C SER A 173 23.07 9.62 -2.22
N ARG A 174 23.21 8.46 -2.87
CA ARG A 174 22.35 7.30 -2.65
C ARG A 174 22.40 6.82 -1.20
N ASP A 175 23.56 6.66 -0.64
CA ASP A 175 23.72 6.14 0.72
C ASP A 175 23.23 7.14 1.77
N ASP A 176 23.44 8.44 1.54
CA ASP A 176 22.92 9.53 2.39
C ASP A 176 21.37 9.51 2.36
N ILE A 177 20.78 9.39 1.18
CA ILE A 177 19.33 9.26 1.00
C ILE A 177 18.79 8.05 1.76
N LEU A 178 19.43 6.88 1.63
CA LEU A 178 19.01 5.67 2.32
C LEU A 178 19.09 5.81 3.85
N ALA A 179 20.12 6.44 4.36
CA ALA A 179 20.29 6.73 5.79
C ALA A 179 19.17 7.67 6.28
N GLU A 180 18.90 8.74 5.54
CA GLU A 180 17.82 9.69 5.86
C GLU A 180 16.43 9.02 5.87
N VAL A 181 16.11 8.22 4.84
CA VAL A 181 14.86 7.46 4.77
C VAL A 181 14.71 6.54 5.96
N ARG A 182 15.76 5.78 6.28
CA ARG A 182 15.74 4.86 7.41
C ARG A 182 15.47 5.58 8.73
N GLN A 183 16.14 6.70 8.96
CA GLN A 183 15.94 7.50 10.15
C GLN A 183 14.51 8.03 10.27
N ARG A 184 13.95 8.58 9.18
CA ARG A 184 12.59 9.11 9.15
C ARG A 184 11.53 8.02 9.35
N LEU A 185 11.73 6.85 8.76
CA LEU A 185 10.82 5.70 8.97
C LEU A 185 10.84 5.22 10.42
N LEU A 186 12.01 5.16 11.06
CA LEU A 186 12.12 4.82 12.49
C LEU A 186 11.40 5.85 13.36
N GLN A 187 11.59 7.15 13.11
CA GLN A 187 10.88 8.21 13.83
C GLN A 187 9.35 8.12 13.65
N ALA A 188 8.88 7.87 12.43
CA ALA A 188 7.46 7.69 12.17
C ALA A 188 6.89 6.47 12.88
N GLN A 189 7.64 5.39 12.94
CA GLN A 189 7.26 4.17 13.66
C GLN A 189 7.19 4.41 15.18
N GLU A 190 8.17 5.09 15.75
CA GLU A 190 8.15 5.48 17.18
C GLU A 190 6.98 6.39 17.51
N LEU A 191 6.69 7.37 16.65
CA LEU A 191 5.57 8.29 16.82
C LEU A 191 4.24 7.53 16.76
N SER A 192 4.07 6.65 15.80
CA SER A 192 2.89 5.79 15.67
C SER A 192 2.70 4.90 16.88
N LYS A 193 3.80 4.36 17.42
CA LYS A 193 3.79 3.57 18.66
C LYS A 193 3.35 4.43 19.85
N ARG A 194 3.90 5.63 20.01
CA ARG A 194 3.50 6.54 21.11
C ARG A 194 2.01 6.88 21.08
N TYR A 195 1.46 7.18 19.90
CA TYR A 195 0.02 7.45 19.76
C TYR A 195 -0.81 6.21 20.07
N TYR A 196 -0.38 5.04 19.61
CA TYR A 196 -1.06 3.79 19.94
C TYR A 196 -1.06 3.53 21.45
N ASP A 197 0.11 3.63 22.08
CA ASP A 197 0.30 3.35 23.50
C ASP A 197 -0.43 4.38 24.39
N ALA A 198 -0.54 5.65 23.96
CA ALA A 198 -1.25 6.70 24.70
C ALA A 198 -2.77 6.43 24.82
N ASP A 199 -3.37 5.85 23.77
CA ASP A 199 -4.80 5.52 23.74
C ASP A 199 -5.11 4.10 24.25
N HIS A 200 -4.09 3.27 24.49
CA HIS A 200 -4.26 1.87 24.89
C HIS A 200 -3.72 1.64 26.31
N ARG A 201 -4.63 1.27 27.20
CA ARG A 201 -4.23 0.77 28.53
C ARG A 201 -3.76 -0.68 28.38
N PRO A 202 -2.62 -1.07 29.00
CA PRO A 202 -2.28 -2.48 29.14
C PRO A 202 -3.35 -3.14 30.02
N LEU A 203 -4.18 -3.97 29.42
CA LEU A 203 -5.21 -4.73 30.14
C LEU A 203 -4.77 -6.19 30.15
N GLU A 204 -4.55 -6.71 31.34
CA GLU A 204 -4.30 -8.12 31.55
C GLU A 204 -5.47 -8.75 32.31
N PHE A 205 -5.89 -9.92 31.86
CA PHE A 205 -6.96 -10.68 32.49
C PHE A 205 -6.42 -12.02 32.97
N ALA A 206 -6.90 -12.46 34.14
CA ALA A 206 -6.63 -13.78 34.65
C ALA A 206 -7.63 -14.81 34.10
N VAL A 207 -7.23 -16.07 34.05
CA VAL A 207 -8.16 -17.16 33.73
C VAL A 207 -9.28 -17.19 34.79
N GLY A 208 -10.51 -17.14 34.34
CA GLY A 208 -11.68 -17.04 35.20
C GLY A 208 -12.33 -15.66 35.25
N ASP A 209 -11.65 -14.60 34.81
CA ASP A 209 -12.21 -13.26 34.76
C ASP A 209 -13.37 -13.15 33.78
N TRP A 210 -14.31 -12.25 34.06
CA TRP A 210 -15.43 -11.94 33.18
C TRP A 210 -15.14 -10.67 32.39
N VAL A 211 -15.25 -10.75 31.05
CA VAL A 211 -14.90 -9.65 30.13
C VAL A 211 -16.02 -9.36 29.14
N TRP A 212 -16.13 -8.08 28.77
CA TRP A 212 -17.00 -7.65 27.70
C TRP A 212 -16.20 -7.49 26.41
N LEU A 213 -16.64 -8.15 25.33
CA LEU A 213 -16.01 -8.03 24.03
C LEU A 213 -16.58 -6.81 23.29
N ARG A 214 -15.74 -5.85 22.96
CA ARG A 214 -16.12 -4.72 22.12
C ARG A 214 -16.25 -5.16 20.67
N LEU A 215 -17.43 -5.00 20.09
CA LEU A 215 -17.75 -5.37 18.72
C LEU A 215 -17.30 -4.23 17.76
N LEU A 216 -16.00 -4.10 17.52
CA LEU A 216 -15.44 -3.19 16.52
C LEU A 216 -15.35 -3.93 15.19
N ASN A 217 -16.18 -3.57 14.19
CA ASN A 217 -16.09 -4.00 12.80
C ASN A 217 -16.10 -5.53 12.53
N ARG A 218 -16.38 -6.37 13.51
CA ARG A 218 -16.61 -7.78 13.27
C ARG A 218 -18.05 -7.99 12.84
N THR A 219 -18.23 -8.63 11.69
CA THR A 219 -19.51 -9.20 11.31
C THR A 219 -19.89 -10.21 12.38
N THR A 220 -21.02 -9.98 13.02
CA THR A 220 -21.64 -10.83 14.06
C THR A 220 -22.07 -12.22 13.54
N GLN A 221 -21.51 -12.72 12.47
CA GLN A 221 -21.82 -14.02 11.90
C GLN A 221 -21.57 -15.20 12.84
N SER A 222 -20.77 -15.01 13.90
CA SER A 222 -20.50 -16.03 14.93
C SER A 222 -21.40 -15.92 16.15
N LEU A 223 -22.15 -14.83 16.33
CA LEU A 223 -22.90 -14.58 17.57
C LEU A 223 -24.41 -14.42 17.35
N GLU A 224 -24.85 -13.89 16.22
CA GLU A 224 -26.26 -13.89 15.80
C GLU A 224 -26.40 -13.49 14.30
N PRO A 225 -27.12 -14.25 13.46
CA PRO A 225 -27.38 -13.85 12.08
C PRO A 225 -28.41 -12.71 12.06
N GLY A 226 -28.04 -11.51 11.65
CA GLY A 226 -28.97 -10.43 11.33
C GLY A 226 -28.74 -9.05 11.94
N ALA A 227 -27.78 -8.86 12.82
CA ALA A 227 -27.59 -7.59 13.55
C ALA A 227 -26.59 -6.62 12.92
N ARG A 228 -26.77 -6.23 11.66
CA ARG A 228 -26.16 -5.01 11.08
C ARG A 228 -27.10 -3.83 11.28
N LYS A 229 -27.26 -3.31 12.48
CA LYS A 229 -28.00 -2.06 12.70
C LYS A 229 -27.04 -1.02 13.28
N LYS A 230 -27.09 0.22 12.74
CA LYS A 230 -26.38 1.39 13.30
C LYS A 230 -26.65 1.58 14.82
N LEU A 231 -27.72 1.00 15.35
CA LEU A 231 -28.14 1.04 16.74
C LEU A 231 -27.97 -0.31 17.46
N GLY A 232 -27.21 -1.26 16.90
CA GLY A 232 -26.92 -2.53 17.55
C GLY A 232 -25.99 -2.41 18.76
N PRO A 233 -25.92 -3.45 19.62
CA PRO A 233 -25.05 -3.44 20.79
C PRO A 233 -23.59 -3.28 20.39
N ARG A 234 -22.88 -2.43 21.12
CA ARG A 234 -21.44 -2.18 20.91
C ARG A 234 -20.55 -3.20 21.63
N TYR A 235 -21.11 -3.95 22.55
CA TYR A 235 -20.42 -4.94 23.37
C TYR A 235 -21.23 -6.24 23.40
N ALA A 236 -20.55 -7.37 23.47
CA ALA A 236 -21.12 -8.69 23.71
C ALA A 236 -20.51 -9.28 24.97
N GLY A 237 -21.27 -10.08 25.69
CA GLY A 237 -20.83 -10.73 26.92
C GLY A 237 -21.79 -10.55 28.07
N PRO A 238 -21.38 -10.79 29.33
CA PRO A 238 -19.99 -11.10 29.71
C PRO A 238 -19.55 -12.51 29.28
N PHE A 239 -18.26 -12.65 28.87
CA PHE A 239 -17.65 -13.96 28.60
C PHE A 239 -16.58 -14.25 29.64
N ARG A 240 -16.42 -15.52 30.01
CA ARG A 240 -15.37 -15.94 30.93
C ARG A 240 -14.08 -16.24 30.17
N VAL A 241 -12.96 -15.72 30.68
CA VAL A 241 -11.63 -16.04 30.14
C VAL A 241 -11.30 -17.50 30.49
N MET A 242 -11.23 -18.34 29.47
CA MET A 242 -10.94 -19.77 29.62
C MET A 242 -9.44 -20.06 29.62
N GLU A 243 -8.67 -19.34 28.82
CA GLU A 243 -7.25 -19.57 28.65
C GLU A 243 -6.53 -18.29 28.17
N ARG A 244 -5.30 -18.08 28.63
CA ARG A 244 -4.41 -17.03 28.13
C ARG A 244 -3.48 -17.62 27.07
N ILE A 245 -3.62 -17.17 25.82
CA ILE A 245 -2.82 -17.62 24.66
C ILE A 245 -1.74 -16.58 24.35
N GLY A 246 -0.73 -16.46 25.19
CA GLY A 246 0.31 -15.44 25.02
C GLY A 246 0.06 -14.14 25.79
N SER A 247 0.79 -13.06 25.44
CA SER A 247 0.75 -11.79 26.18
C SER A 247 -0.51 -10.96 25.94
N VAL A 248 -1.17 -11.10 24.79
CA VAL A 248 -2.28 -10.22 24.35
C VAL A 248 -3.51 -10.97 23.82
N ALA A 249 -3.50 -12.29 23.82
CA ALA A 249 -4.59 -13.12 23.30
C ALA A 249 -5.21 -13.99 24.38
N TYR A 250 -6.54 -14.08 24.36
CA TYR A 250 -7.32 -14.85 25.33
C TYR A 250 -8.37 -15.68 24.59
N ARG A 251 -8.65 -16.86 25.12
CA ARG A 251 -9.81 -17.67 24.72
C ARG A 251 -10.95 -17.36 25.69
N LEU A 252 -12.08 -16.96 25.14
CA LEU A 252 -13.30 -16.63 25.87
C LEU A 252 -14.31 -17.74 25.74
#